data_fe24fb03b242e8a553ffbe17bcf02033
#
_entry.id   fe24fb03b242e8a553ffbe17bcf02033
#
_cell.length_a   1.000
_cell.length_b   1.000
_cell.length_c   1.000
_cell.angle_alpha   90.00
_cell.angle_beta   90.00
_cell.angle_gamma   90.00
#
_symmetry.space_group_name_H-M   'P 1'
#
loop_
_entity.id
_entity.type
_entity.pdbx_description
1 polymer ?
#
loop_
_entity_poly.entity_id
_entity_poly.type
_entity_poly.pdbx_seq_one_letter_code
_entity_poly.pdbx_strand_id
1 'polypeptide(L)'
;MRVIVAVLLLALAAPVEATCPPAGQDRAALQALKAGGFVVGDAADRRALAIALLPCLAATDPALRDGIGYEALSTWMRAGAFDADTLRELRGLLDGQMKAPDPHGVLHPFAALVLSEVARTVRIAPWMSADEREQMLADALAYLAGVSDYRGFEDGIGWRHGVAHGADWLLQLALNPALQPAQLQRVLDAVALQAVPEQGHAYVFGEPARLARPVAVVARRSVLDDAGWDAWLQGLRSRLGPMPAGGDARWLRRQHDLDAFLSALYIEADASQNPALQQLKPAIAKARADQ
;
A
#
# COMPACT_ATOMS: atom_id res chain seq x y z
N MET A 1 4.45 -18.66 67.44
CA MET A 1 4.58 -17.71 66.34
C MET A 1 3.98 -18.34 65.10
N ARG A 2 2.81 -17.90 64.65
CA ARG A 2 2.20 -18.38 63.41
C ARG A 2 2.53 -17.35 62.32
N VAL A 3 3.31 -17.74 61.31
CA VAL A 3 3.62 -16.93 60.16
C VAL A 3 2.45 -17.04 59.17
N ILE A 4 1.75 -15.97 58.95
CA ILE A 4 0.72 -15.87 57.93
C ILE A 4 1.43 -15.48 56.62
N VAL A 5 1.49 -16.42 55.66
CA VAL A 5 1.97 -16.15 54.29
C VAL A 5 0.76 -15.60 53.51
N ALA A 6 0.80 -14.30 53.21
CA ALA A 6 -0.18 -13.69 52.30
C ALA A 6 0.25 -14.01 50.89
N VAL A 7 -0.52 -14.84 50.20
CA VAL A 7 -0.37 -15.08 48.74
C VAL A 7 -1.04 -13.94 47.99
N LEU A 8 -0.23 -13.07 47.39
CA LEU A 8 -0.71 -12.01 46.47
C LEU A 8 -1.05 -12.66 45.16
N LEU A 9 -2.33 -12.85 44.87
CA LEU A 9 -2.81 -13.23 43.54
C LEU A 9 -2.70 -12.02 42.61
N LEU A 10 -1.64 -11.96 41.78
CA LEU A 10 -1.60 -11.07 40.62
C LEU A 10 -2.61 -11.60 39.60
N ALA A 11 -3.73 -10.93 39.47
CA ALA A 11 -4.62 -11.10 38.32
C ALA A 11 -3.91 -10.60 37.08
N LEU A 12 -3.37 -11.50 36.26
CA LEU A 12 -2.94 -11.22 34.91
C LEU A 12 -4.23 -10.87 34.11
N ALA A 13 -4.44 -9.59 33.85
CA ALA A 13 -5.42 -9.15 32.87
C ALA A 13 -4.98 -9.73 31.51
N ALA A 14 -5.74 -10.70 30.99
CA ALA A 14 -5.54 -11.16 29.62
C ALA A 14 -5.71 -9.96 28.68
N PRO A 15 -4.84 -9.79 27.67
CA PRO A 15 -5.02 -8.76 26.68
C PRO A 15 -6.39 -8.97 26.03
N VAL A 16 -7.24 -7.95 26.07
CA VAL A 16 -8.49 -7.96 25.32
C VAL A 16 -8.10 -8.04 23.84
N GLU A 17 -8.32 -9.20 23.25
CA GLU A 17 -8.07 -9.38 21.80
C GLU A 17 -8.94 -8.36 21.07
N ALA A 18 -8.30 -7.47 20.32
CA ALA A 18 -9.00 -6.44 19.55
C ALA A 18 -9.81 -7.14 18.44
N THR A 19 -11.15 -7.10 18.55
CA THR A 19 -12.09 -7.83 17.68
C THR A 19 -12.73 -6.91 16.63
N CYS A 20 -13.23 -7.49 15.55
CA CYS A 20 -14.10 -6.83 14.59
C CYS A 20 -15.43 -7.59 14.48
N PRO A 21 -16.59 -6.96 14.69
CA PRO A 21 -16.81 -5.54 15.10
C PRO A 21 -16.18 -5.18 16.45
N PRO A 22 -15.83 -3.88 16.64
CA PRO A 22 -15.31 -3.41 17.92
C PRO A 22 -16.29 -3.61 19.08
N ALA A 23 -15.78 -3.71 20.30
CA ALA A 23 -16.61 -3.80 21.49
C ALA A 23 -17.64 -2.64 21.57
N GLY A 24 -18.90 -2.97 21.87
CA GLY A 24 -20.00 -2.00 21.91
C GLY A 24 -20.59 -1.62 20.53
N GLN A 25 -20.06 -2.17 19.45
CA GLN A 25 -20.61 -2.01 18.09
C GLN A 25 -21.06 -3.39 17.55
N ASP A 26 -22.19 -3.42 16.89
CA ASP A 26 -22.59 -4.58 16.10
C ASP A 26 -22.53 -4.26 14.59
N ARG A 27 -22.71 -5.29 13.77
CA ARG A 27 -22.72 -5.13 12.30
C ARG A 27 -23.76 -4.12 11.83
N ALA A 28 -24.96 -4.12 12.43
CA ALA A 28 -26.05 -3.25 12.02
C ALA A 28 -25.74 -1.79 12.33
N ALA A 29 -25.16 -1.50 13.49
CA ALA A 29 -24.69 -0.17 13.87
C ALA A 29 -23.61 0.36 12.92
N LEU A 30 -22.62 -0.49 12.55
CA LEU A 30 -21.56 -0.11 11.60
C LEU A 30 -22.12 0.12 10.18
N GLN A 31 -23.09 -0.67 9.75
CA GLN A 31 -23.76 -0.45 8.46
C GLN A 31 -24.59 0.84 8.46
N ALA A 32 -25.27 1.16 9.57
CA ALA A 32 -25.98 2.43 9.73
C ALA A 32 -25.02 3.63 9.70
N LEU A 33 -23.86 3.51 10.37
CA LEU A 33 -22.81 4.52 10.32
C LEU A 33 -22.30 4.74 8.87
N LYS A 34 -22.05 3.66 8.12
CA LYS A 34 -21.70 3.74 6.69
C LYS A 34 -22.80 4.42 5.88
N ALA A 35 -24.06 4.01 6.04
CA ALA A 35 -25.19 4.61 5.34
C ALA A 35 -25.35 6.11 5.65
N GLY A 36 -24.94 6.54 6.86
CA GLY A 36 -24.85 7.94 7.27
C GLY A 36 -23.58 8.66 6.81
N GLY A 37 -22.75 8.06 5.94
CA GLY A 37 -21.51 8.67 5.43
C GLY A 37 -20.40 8.78 6.47
N PHE A 38 -20.39 7.91 7.47
CA PHE A 38 -19.42 7.87 8.58
C PHE A 38 -19.41 9.16 9.42
N VAL A 39 -20.55 9.81 9.57
CA VAL A 39 -20.66 11.06 10.36
C VAL A 39 -20.54 10.73 11.85
N VAL A 40 -19.49 11.22 12.48
CA VAL A 40 -19.27 11.20 13.93
C VAL A 40 -18.99 12.64 14.35
N GLY A 41 -19.89 13.25 15.14
CA GLY A 41 -19.85 14.69 15.44
C GLY A 41 -18.67 15.08 16.34
N ASP A 42 -18.40 14.30 17.38
CA ASP A 42 -17.32 14.57 18.31
C ASP A 42 -15.97 14.04 17.78
N ALA A 43 -14.89 14.82 17.96
CA ALA A 43 -13.56 14.47 17.49
C ALA A 43 -12.92 13.35 18.32
N ALA A 44 -13.16 13.32 19.64
CA ALA A 44 -12.63 12.27 20.50
C ALA A 44 -13.33 10.94 20.25
N ASP A 45 -14.65 10.96 20.04
CA ASP A 45 -15.42 9.75 19.67
C ASP A 45 -14.97 9.22 18.31
N ARG A 46 -14.76 10.10 17.33
CA ARG A 46 -14.25 9.73 16.00
C ARG A 46 -12.87 9.10 16.08
N ARG A 47 -11.95 9.69 16.88
CA ARG A 47 -10.62 9.12 17.10
C ARG A 47 -10.72 7.75 17.76
N ALA A 48 -11.51 7.62 18.83
CA ALA A 48 -11.70 6.36 19.53
C ALA A 48 -12.25 5.26 18.59
N LEU A 49 -13.26 5.60 17.76
CA LEU A 49 -13.82 4.68 16.80
C LEU A 49 -12.82 4.31 15.69
N ALA A 50 -12.04 5.27 15.18
CA ALA A 50 -11.01 5.02 14.19
C ALA A 50 -9.98 3.99 14.68
N ILE A 51 -9.50 4.14 15.91
CA ILE A 51 -8.59 3.18 16.55
C ILE A 51 -9.27 1.81 16.73
N ALA A 52 -10.51 1.79 17.20
CA ALA A 52 -11.27 0.57 17.42
C ALA A 52 -11.59 -0.20 16.12
N LEU A 53 -11.61 0.48 14.96
CA LEU A 53 -11.85 -0.13 13.66
C LEU A 53 -10.57 -0.72 13.01
N LEU A 54 -9.36 -0.42 13.50
CA LEU A 54 -8.11 -0.97 12.93
C LEU A 54 -8.09 -2.50 12.88
N PRO A 55 -8.58 -3.25 13.89
CA PRO A 55 -8.66 -4.71 13.82
C PRO A 55 -9.54 -5.23 12.67
N CYS A 56 -10.49 -4.42 12.19
CA CYS A 56 -11.32 -4.80 11.06
C CYS A 56 -10.54 -4.97 9.75
N LEU A 57 -9.34 -4.38 9.64
CA LEU A 57 -8.47 -4.57 8.47
C LEU A 57 -7.99 -6.03 8.32
N ALA A 58 -8.04 -6.83 9.40
CA ALA A 58 -7.73 -8.26 9.39
C ALA A 58 -8.96 -9.15 9.11
N ALA A 59 -10.17 -8.58 9.00
CA ALA A 59 -11.37 -9.37 8.81
C ALA A 59 -11.39 -10.04 7.45
N THR A 60 -11.71 -11.35 7.40
CA THR A 60 -11.92 -12.08 6.15
C THR A 60 -13.23 -11.68 5.46
N ASP A 61 -14.17 -11.09 6.21
CA ASP A 61 -15.40 -10.53 5.68
C ASP A 61 -15.13 -9.17 5.00
N PRO A 62 -15.26 -9.05 3.66
CA PRO A 62 -15.01 -7.80 2.96
C PRO A 62 -15.96 -6.67 3.34
N ALA A 63 -17.19 -6.98 3.80
CA ALA A 63 -18.09 -5.94 4.25
C ALA A 63 -17.59 -5.21 5.50
N LEU A 64 -16.87 -5.91 6.39
CA LEU A 64 -16.25 -5.32 7.57
C LEU A 64 -14.88 -4.71 7.26
N ARG A 65 -14.06 -5.41 6.48
CA ARG A 65 -12.70 -4.95 6.14
C ARG A 65 -12.70 -3.75 5.19
N ASP A 66 -13.27 -3.96 3.99
CA ASP A 66 -13.29 -2.96 2.92
C ASP A 66 -14.36 -1.90 3.23
N GLY A 67 -15.59 -2.36 3.45
CA GLY A 67 -16.77 -1.52 3.54
C GLY A 67 -16.91 -0.74 4.84
N ILE A 68 -16.25 -1.13 5.92
CA ILE A 68 -16.29 -0.43 7.20
C ILE A 68 -14.86 0.04 7.57
N GLY A 69 -13.94 -0.88 7.84
CA GLY A 69 -12.60 -0.54 8.35
C GLY A 69 -11.88 0.46 7.47
N TYR A 70 -11.63 0.08 6.21
CA TYR A 70 -10.93 0.96 5.27
C TYR A 70 -11.76 2.20 4.90
N GLU A 71 -13.04 2.03 4.55
CA GLU A 71 -13.86 3.13 4.04
C GLU A 71 -14.08 4.23 5.09
N ALA A 72 -14.29 3.89 6.37
CA ALA A 72 -14.39 4.85 7.45
C ALA A 72 -13.09 5.66 7.61
N LEU A 73 -11.94 4.96 7.74
CA LEU A 73 -10.63 5.59 7.93
C LEU A 73 -10.28 6.50 6.75
N SER A 74 -10.47 6.02 5.52
CA SER A 74 -10.18 6.81 4.32
C SER A 74 -11.12 8.01 4.20
N THR A 75 -12.39 7.88 4.54
CA THR A 75 -13.36 8.99 4.54
C THR A 75 -12.95 10.10 5.49
N TRP A 76 -12.62 9.75 6.74
CA TRP A 76 -12.20 10.75 7.73
C TRP A 76 -10.85 11.39 7.39
N MET A 77 -9.87 10.63 6.91
CA MET A 77 -8.57 11.18 6.48
C MET A 77 -8.72 12.11 5.28
N ARG A 78 -9.55 11.75 4.30
CA ARG A 78 -9.82 12.59 3.11
C ARG A 78 -10.57 13.86 3.44
N ALA A 79 -11.44 13.81 4.46
CA ALA A 79 -12.14 14.99 4.99
C ALA A 79 -11.26 15.87 5.87
N GLY A 80 -10.00 15.48 6.19
CA GLY A 80 -9.14 16.21 7.13
C GLY A 80 -9.68 16.20 8.56
N ALA A 81 -10.39 15.14 8.94
CA ALA A 81 -11.12 15.04 10.20
C ALA A 81 -10.24 14.65 11.40
N PHE A 82 -8.94 14.41 11.20
CA PHE A 82 -7.97 14.07 12.23
C PHE A 82 -6.87 15.13 12.33
N ASP A 83 -6.49 15.44 13.56
CA ASP A 83 -5.31 16.24 13.85
C ASP A 83 -4.00 15.43 13.68
N ALA A 84 -2.87 16.12 13.77
CA ALA A 84 -1.56 15.51 13.58
C ALA A 84 -1.24 14.42 14.62
N ASP A 85 -1.70 14.58 15.86
CA ASP A 85 -1.42 13.63 16.92
C ASP A 85 -2.23 12.35 16.73
N THR A 86 -3.50 12.47 16.36
CA THR A 86 -4.33 11.32 15.96
C THR A 86 -3.74 10.58 14.76
N LEU A 87 -3.25 11.30 13.74
CA LEU A 87 -2.63 10.69 12.57
C LEU A 87 -1.32 9.95 12.91
N ARG A 88 -0.49 10.49 13.84
CA ARG A 88 0.70 9.80 14.35
C ARG A 88 0.35 8.54 15.10
N GLU A 89 -0.67 8.60 15.96
CA GLU A 89 -1.13 7.43 16.70
C GLU A 89 -1.65 6.34 15.76
N LEU A 90 -2.52 6.68 14.81
CA LEU A 90 -3.01 5.73 13.81
C LEU A 90 -1.88 5.13 12.99
N ARG A 91 -0.91 5.92 12.56
CA ARG A 91 0.30 5.42 11.89
C ARG A 91 1.04 4.43 12.76
N GLY A 92 1.34 4.76 14.02
CA GLY A 92 2.08 3.87 14.92
C GLY A 92 1.37 2.53 15.15
N LEU A 93 0.03 2.54 15.26
CA LEU A 93 -0.78 1.33 15.39
C LEU A 93 -0.75 0.50 14.09
N LEU A 94 -0.84 1.13 12.92
CA LEU A 94 -0.72 0.47 11.62
C LEU A 94 0.68 -0.13 11.41
N ASP A 95 1.75 0.59 11.79
CA ASP A 95 3.12 0.08 11.76
C ASP A 95 3.28 -1.16 12.67
N GLY A 96 2.53 -1.21 13.77
CA GLY A 96 2.41 -2.40 14.62
C GLY A 96 1.69 -3.56 13.91
N GLN A 97 0.58 -3.28 13.21
CA GLN A 97 -0.15 -4.28 12.44
C GLN A 97 0.68 -4.86 11.28
N MET A 98 1.52 -4.04 10.63
CA MET A 98 2.44 -4.52 9.59
C MET A 98 3.47 -5.55 10.08
N LYS A 99 3.69 -5.64 11.39
CA LYS A 99 4.60 -6.60 12.04
C LYS A 99 3.86 -7.79 12.66
N ALA A 100 2.54 -7.71 12.76
CA ALA A 100 1.70 -8.76 13.33
C ALA A 100 1.56 -9.94 12.35
N PRO A 101 1.22 -11.17 12.83
CA PRO A 101 0.86 -12.26 11.96
C PRO A 101 -0.34 -11.93 11.07
N ASP A 102 -0.26 -12.30 9.78
CA ASP A 102 -1.36 -12.17 8.82
C ASP A 102 -1.70 -13.53 8.20
N PRO A 103 -2.35 -14.44 8.94
CA PRO A 103 -2.61 -15.80 8.48
C PRO A 103 -3.55 -15.84 7.27
N HIS A 104 -4.34 -14.80 7.06
CA HIS A 104 -5.26 -14.72 5.93
C HIS A 104 -4.71 -13.90 4.75
N GLY A 105 -3.59 -13.19 4.90
CA GLY A 105 -3.01 -12.34 3.87
C GLY A 105 -3.89 -11.15 3.49
N VAL A 106 -4.66 -10.61 4.43
CA VAL A 106 -5.54 -9.44 4.23
C VAL A 106 -5.14 -8.24 5.08
N LEU A 107 -4.56 -8.49 6.26
CA LEU A 107 -4.19 -7.43 7.20
C LEU A 107 -3.11 -6.50 6.62
N HIS A 108 -1.98 -7.07 6.18
CA HIS A 108 -0.87 -6.27 5.67
C HIS A 108 -1.25 -5.46 4.42
N PRO A 109 -1.95 -6.03 3.39
CA PRO A 109 -2.44 -5.25 2.28
C PRO A 109 -3.34 -4.09 2.68
N PHE A 110 -4.29 -4.29 3.59
CA PHE A 110 -5.21 -3.23 4.00
C PHE A 110 -4.57 -2.22 4.94
N ALA A 111 -3.62 -2.62 5.78
CA ALA A 111 -2.80 -1.67 6.54
C ALA A 111 -1.96 -0.78 5.61
N ALA A 112 -1.33 -1.35 4.57
CA ALA A 112 -0.62 -0.59 3.55
C ALA A 112 -1.54 0.39 2.81
N LEU A 113 -2.77 -0.02 2.49
CA LEU A 113 -3.76 0.85 1.85
C LEU A 113 -4.17 2.01 2.76
N VAL A 114 -4.37 1.79 4.07
CA VAL A 114 -4.65 2.87 5.03
C VAL A 114 -3.41 3.76 5.22
N LEU A 115 -2.20 3.20 5.28
CA LEU A 115 -0.95 3.97 5.31
C LEU A 115 -0.77 4.85 4.08
N SER A 116 -1.32 4.45 2.91
CA SER A 116 -1.37 5.32 1.74
C SER A 116 -2.24 6.57 1.97
N GLU A 117 -3.36 6.44 2.67
CA GLU A 117 -4.20 7.58 3.07
C GLU A 117 -3.50 8.47 4.10
N VAL A 118 -2.76 7.88 5.05
CA VAL A 118 -1.90 8.65 5.97
C VAL A 118 -0.86 9.45 5.19
N ALA A 119 -0.14 8.84 4.23
CA ALA A 119 0.82 9.52 3.36
C ALA A 119 0.15 10.65 2.54
N ARG A 120 -1.10 10.44 2.10
CA ARG A 120 -1.89 11.47 1.42
C ARG A 120 -2.16 12.68 2.33
N THR A 121 -2.49 12.48 3.61
CA THR A 121 -2.70 13.61 4.53
C THR A 121 -1.45 14.46 4.69
N VAL A 122 -0.27 13.84 4.78
CA VAL A 122 1.03 14.54 4.87
C VAL A 122 1.30 15.40 3.64
N ARG A 123 0.89 14.93 2.46
CA ARG A 123 1.05 15.67 1.19
C ARG A 123 0.12 16.89 1.12
N ILE A 124 -1.10 16.77 1.65
CA ILE A 124 -2.12 17.84 1.61
C ILE A 124 -1.84 18.90 2.67
N ALA A 125 -1.54 18.47 3.89
CA ALA A 125 -1.20 19.35 5.02
C ALA A 125 0.02 18.76 5.76
N PRO A 126 1.23 19.30 5.54
CA PRO A 126 2.45 18.73 6.11
C PRO A 126 2.43 18.74 7.64
N TRP A 127 2.51 17.56 8.26
CA TRP A 127 2.57 17.38 9.70
C TRP A 127 3.70 16.45 10.15
N MET A 128 4.28 15.66 9.25
CA MET A 128 5.45 14.81 9.52
C MET A 128 6.75 15.60 9.39
N SER A 129 7.73 15.30 10.26
CA SER A 129 9.12 15.71 10.10
C SER A 129 9.77 15.05 8.88
N ALA A 130 10.98 15.46 8.51
CA ALA A 130 11.74 14.82 7.44
C ALA A 130 12.06 13.36 7.78
N ASP A 131 12.44 13.08 9.03
CA ASP A 131 12.78 11.73 9.49
C ASP A 131 11.55 10.82 9.54
N GLU A 132 10.38 11.32 9.98
CA GLU A 132 9.13 10.57 9.95
C GLU A 132 8.74 10.20 8.53
N ARG A 133 8.93 11.11 7.54
CA ARG A 133 8.67 10.81 6.12
C ARG A 133 9.66 9.81 5.55
N GLU A 134 10.95 9.92 5.90
CA GLU A 134 11.97 8.96 5.46
C GLU A 134 11.68 7.56 6.01
N GLN A 135 11.31 7.45 7.27
CA GLN A 135 10.92 6.17 7.86
C GLN A 135 9.70 5.58 7.14
N MET A 136 8.66 6.39 6.90
CA MET A 136 7.47 5.94 6.18
C MET A 136 7.79 5.49 4.75
N LEU A 137 8.71 6.17 4.07
CA LEU A 137 9.18 5.75 2.75
C LEU A 137 9.93 4.41 2.85
N ALA A 138 10.83 4.25 3.81
CA ALA A 138 11.56 3.01 4.01
C ALA A 138 10.60 1.82 4.26
N ASP A 139 9.57 2.02 5.09
CA ASP A 139 8.56 1.01 5.39
C ASP A 139 7.74 0.63 4.14
N ALA A 140 7.32 1.62 3.34
CA ALA A 140 6.59 1.38 2.10
C ALA A 140 7.42 0.64 1.03
N LEU A 141 8.71 1.00 0.90
CA LEU A 141 9.66 0.33 0.01
C LEU A 141 9.88 -1.13 0.43
N ALA A 142 10.11 -1.35 1.73
CA ALA A 142 10.30 -2.69 2.29
C ALA A 142 9.03 -3.55 2.11
N TYR A 143 7.85 -2.97 2.35
CA TYR A 143 6.59 -3.67 2.14
C TYR A 143 6.45 -4.11 0.69
N LEU A 144 6.51 -3.18 -0.29
CA LEU A 144 6.32 -3.54 -1.70
C LEU A 144 7.36 -4.56 -2.17
N ALA A 145 8.64 -4.39 -1.80
CA ALA A 145 9.71 -5.32 -2.15
C ALA A 145 9.49 -6.72 -1.57
N GLY A 146 8.90 -6.81 -0.38
CA GLY A 146 8.66 -8.06 0.36
C GLY A 146 7.36 -8.78 -0.01
N VAL A 147 6.46 -8.18 -0.82
CA VAL A 147 5.21 -8.85 -1.21
C VAL A 147 5.52 -10.13 -1.96
N SER A 148 5.03 -11.26 -1.43
CA SER A 148 5.14 -12.59 -2.01
C SER A 148 3.79 -13.31 -2.13
N ASP A 149 2.75 -12.78 -1.48
CA ASP A 149 1.36 -13.20 -1.68
C ASP A 149 0.74 -12.37 -2.81
N TYR A 150 0.63 -12.97 -3.98
CA TYR A 150 0.13 -12.32 -5.20
C TYR A 150 -1.37 -12.51 -5.44
N ARG A 151 -2.10 -13.04 -4.45
CA ARG A 151 -3.56 -13.14 -4.58
C ARG A 151 -4.18 -11.75 -4.71
N GLY A 152 -4.96 -11.55 -5.78
CA GLY A 152 -5.69 -10.30 -6.02
C GLY A 152 -7.10 -10.38 -5.44
N PHE A 153 -8.02 -11.02 -6.16
CA PHE A 153 -9.40 -11.25 -5.72
C PHE A 153 -9.66 -12.74 -5.50
N GLU A 154 -10.42 -13.05 -4.46
CA GLU A 154 -10.80 -14.43 -4.11
C GLU A 154 -12.27 -14.44 -3.67
N ASP A 155 -13.05 -15.37 -4.25
CA ASP A 155 -14.47 -15.48 -3.93
C ASP A 155 -14.69 -15.71 -2.43
N GLY A 156 -15.60 -14.95 -1.85
CA GLY A 156 -15.92 -14.99 -0.41
C GLY A 156 -14.98 -14.19 0.50
N ILE A 157 -13.72 -13.95 0.08
CA ILE A 157 -12.75 -13.13 0.82
C ILE A 157 -12.67 -11.70 0.24
N GLY A 158 -12.89 -11.55 -1.08
CA GLY A 158 -12.74 -10.28 -1.76
C GLY A 158 -11.27 -9.96 -2.09
N TRP A 159 -10.92 -8.67 -2.07
CA TRP A 159 -9.61 -8.18 -2.42
C TRP A 159 -8.56 -8.43 -1.33
N ARG A 160 -7.37 -8.89 -1.77
CA ARG A 160 -6.12 -8.87 -0.99
C ARG A 160 -5.20 -7.78 -1.53
N HIS A 161 -4.80 -7.86 -2.79
CA HIS A 161 -4.16 -6.82 -3.60
C HIS A 161 -2.87 -6.24 -3.00
N GLY A 162 -2.01 -7.06 -2.37
CA GLY A 162 -0.80 -6.59 -1.68
C GLY A 162 0.09 -5.70 -2.55
N VAL A 163 0.36 -6.11 -3.79
CA VAL A 163 1.17 -5.31 -4.74
C VAL A 163 0.49 -3.99 -5.08
N ALA A 164 -0.81 -4.00 -5.36
CA ALA A 164 -1.55 -2.80 -5.74
C ALA A 164 -1.60 -1.78 -4.58
N HIS A 165 -1.85 -2.24 -3.35
CA HIS A 165 -1.91 -1.37 -2.17
C HIS A 165 -0.53 -0.81 -1.80
N GLY A 166 0.55 -1.61 -1.96
CA GLY A 166 1.91 -1.10 -1.83
C GLY A 166 2.27 -0.05 -2.88
N ALA A 167 1.84 -0.26 -4.12
CA ALA A 167 2.00 0.73 -5.19
C ALA A 167 1.23 2.02 -4.91
N ASP A 168 0.03 1.95 -4.33
CA ASP A 168 -0.73 3.14 -3.91
C ASP A 168 -0.04 3.90 -2.79
N TRP A 169 0.59 3.20 -1.84
CA TRP A 169 1.35 3.83 -0.79
C TRP A 169 2.55 4.59 -1.35
N LEU A 170 3.34 3.95 -2.24
CA LEU A 170 4.43 4.62 -2.94
C LEU A 170 3.95 5.77 -3.84
N LEU A 171 2.78 5.66 -4.46
CA LEU A 171 2.18 6.73 -5.25
C LEU A 171 1.95 8.00 -4.40
N GLN A 172 1.33 7.85 -3.21
CA GLN A 172 1.06 9.00 -2.34
C GLN A 172 2.36 9.64 -1.82
N LEU A 173 3.38 8.84 -1.55
CA LEU A 173 4.71 9.33 -1.17
C LEU A 173 5.38 10.05 -2.35
N ALA A 174 5.40 9.46 -3.55
CA ALA A 174 6.00 10.09 -4.74
C ALA A 174 5.32 11.41 -5.13
N LEU A 175 4.02 11.55 -4.87
CA LEU A 175 3.26 12.80 -5.05
C LEU A 175 3.65 13.89 -4.03
N ASN A 176 4.32 13.55 -2.93
CA ASN A 176 4.72 14.53 -1.94
C ASN A 176 5.91 15.38 -2.45
N PRO A 177 5.76 16.71 -2.60
CA PRO A 177 6.82 17.55 -3.14
C PRO A 177 8.08 17.59 -2.28
N ALA A 178 7.98 17.21 -1.00
CA ALA A 178 9.12 17.18 -0.07
C ALA A 178 10.08 15.99 -0.34
N LEU A 179 9.67 14.96 -1.09
CA LEU A 179 10.57 13.87 -1.46
C LEU A 179 11.64 14.35 -2.44
N GLN A 180 12.87 13.98 -2.16
CA GLN A 180 14.05 14.34 -2.95
C GLN A 180 14.29 13.35 -4.09
N PRO A 181 15.06 13.71 -5.12
CA PRO A 181 15.37 12.83 -6.27
C PRO A 181 15.89 11.45 -5.88
N ALA A 182 16.81 11.36 -4.91
CA ALA A 182 17.34 10.08 -4.43
C ALA A 182 16.28 9.17 -3.79
N GLN A 183 15.29 9.76 -3.11
CA GLN A 183 14.16 9.03 -2.54
C GLN A 183 13.22 8.51 -3.63
N LEU A 184 13.00 9.31 -4.67
CA LEU A 184 12.18 8.92 -5.83
C LEU A 184 12.84 7.83 -6.67
N GLN A 185 14.18 7.82 -6.76
CA GLN A 185 14.91 6.71 -7.38
C GLN A 185 14.63 5.39 -6.65
N ARG A 186 14.63 5.38 -5.32
CA ARG A 186 14.27 4.20 -4.52
C ARG A 186 12.84 3.70 -4.79
N VAL A 187 11.90 4.61 -5.09
CA VAL A 187 10.55 4.23 -5.53
C VAL A 187 10.60 3.45 -6.85
N LEU A 188 11.38 3.93 -7.84
CA LEU A 188 11.58 3.22 -9.11
C LEU A 188 12.19 1.83 -8.89
N ASP A 189 13.19 1.72 -8.01
CA ASP A 189 13.87 0.46 -7.70
C ASP A 189 12.92 -0.57 -7.07
N ALA A 190 12.06 -0.14 -6.13
CA ALA A 190 11.06 -1.01 -5.50
C ALA A 190 9.99 -1.46 -6.50
N VAL A 191 9.52 -0.56 -7.37
CA VAL A 191 8.56 -0.92 -8.43
C VAL A 191 9.15 -1.92 -9.40
N ALA A 192 10.44 -1.76 -9.77
CA ALA A 192 11.12 -2.68 -10.69
C ALA A 192 11.14 -4.13 -10.19
N LEU A 193 11.17 -4.36 -8.87
CA LEU A 193 11.11 -5.71 -8.27
C LEU A 193 9.77 -6.38 -8.57
N GLN A 194 8.68 -5.64 -8.52
CA GLN A 194 7.33 -6.17 -8.71
C GLN A 194 6.84 -6.06 -10.17
N ALA A 195 7.46 -5.23 -11.01
CA ALA A 195 7.18 -5.23 -12.44
C ALA A 195 7.69 -6.52 -13.12
N VAL A 196 8.71 -7.18 -12.53
CA VAL A 196 9.27 -8.46 -12.99
C VAL A 196 9.45 -9.39 -11.77
N PRO A 197 8.35 -9.92 -11.16
CA PRO A 197 8.42 -10.66 -9.92
C PRO A 197 9.19 -11.98 -10.09
N GLU A 198 10.08 -12.30 -9.15
CA GLU A 198 10.93 -13.50 -9.25
C GLU A 198 10.13 -14.80 -9.17
N GLN A 199 9.03 -14.82 -8.43
CA GLN A 199 8.21 -16.01 -8.20
C GLN A 199 7.46 -16.48 -9.45
N GLY A 200 7.41 -15.66 -10.52
CA GLY A 200 6.76 -16.01 -11.79
C GLY A 200 5.25 -16.18 -11.65
N HIS A 201 4.61 -15.28 -10.88
CA HIS A 201 3.17 -15.09 -10.89
C HIS A 201 2.75 -14.32 -12.16
N ALA A 202 1.54 -14.52 -12.64
CA ALA A 202 0.95 -13.66 -13.68
C ALA A 202 -0.11 -12.77 -13.06
N TYR A 203 0.07 -11.46 -13.12
CA TYR A 203 -0.90 -10.49 -12.66
C TYR A 203 -2.14 -10.47 -13.56
N VAL A 204 -3.32 -10.58 -12.96
CA VAL A 204 -4.60 -10.62 -13.68
C VAL A 204 -5.64 -9.65 -13.13
N PHE A 205 -5.33 -8.93 -12.04
CA PHE A 205 -6.26 -8.05 -11.33
C PHE A 205 -5.90 -6.56 -11.41
N GLY A 206 -5.04 -6.17 -12.37
CA GLY A 206 -4.70 -4.76 -12.64
C GLY A 206 -3.50 -4.23 -11.86
N GLU A 207 -2.71 -5.09 -11.20
CA GLU A 207 -1.50 -4.72 -10.46
C GLU A 207 -0.50 -3.94 -11.33
N PRO A 208 -0.25 -4.32 -12.62
CA PRO A 208 0.67 -3.57 -13.48
C PRO A 208 0.28 -2.11 -13.66
N ALA A 209 -1.02 -1.82 -13.78
CA ALA A 209 -1.49 -0.44 -13.89
C ALA A 209 -1.30 0.34 -12.57
N ARG A 210 -1.41 -0.32 -11.42
CA ARG A 210 -1.14 0.32 -10.12
C ARG A 210 0.35 0.60 -9.96
N LEU A 211 1.24 -0.32 -10.35
CA LEU A 211 2.69 -0.15 -10.36
C LEU A 211 3.16 0.98 -11.30
N ALA A 212 2.50 1.17 -12.44
CA ALA A 212 2.83 2.23 -13.39
C ALA A 212 2.60 3.65 -12.85
N ARG A 213 1.63 3.85 -11.95
CA ARG A 213 1.26 5.17 -11.42
C ARG A 213 2.38 5.88 -10.66
N PRO A 214 3.04 5.29 -9.65
CA PRO A 214 4.16 5.94 -8.98
C PRO A 214 5.31 6.25 -9.95
N VAL A 215 5.58 5.39 -10.94
CA VAL A 215 6.59 5.65 -12.00
C VAL A 215 6.22 6.87 -12.83
N ALA A 216 4.96 6.97 -13.27
CA ALA A 216 4.47 8.13 -14.00
C ALA A 216 4.59 9.44 -13.19
N VAL A 217 4.40 9.38 -11.87
CA VAL A 217 4.64 10.54 -10.99
C VAL A 217 6.12 10.91 -10.92
N VAL A 218 7.01 9.93 -10.78
CA VAL A 218 8.46 10.18 -10.78
C VAL A 218 8.91 10.80 -12.09
N ALA A 219 8.38 10.33 -13.22
CA ALA A 219 8.67 10.89 -14.54
C ALA A 219 8.25 12.36 -14.67
N ARG A 220 7.05 12.71 -14.18
CA ARG A 220 6.59 14.11 -14.16
C ARG A 220 7.45 15.05 -13.33
N ARG A 221 8.27 14.51 -12.43
CA ARG A 221 9.20 15.25 -11.57
C ARG A 221 10.61 15.39 -12.17
N SER A 222 10.82 14.88 -13.38
CA SER A 222 12.11 14.98 -14.13
C SER A 222 13.32 14.55 -13.29
N VAL A 223 13.17 13.42 -12.57
CA VAL A 223 14.22 12.88 -11.67
C VAL A 223 15.36 12.28 -12.48
N LEU A 224 15.06 11.68 -13.62
CA LEU A 224 16.01 11.08 -14.54
C LEU A 224 15.99 11.84 -15.88
N ASP A 225 17.13 11.91 -16.52
CA ASP A 225 17.27 12.27 -17.93
C ASP A 225 16.92 11.09 -18.85
N ASP A 226 16.98 11.31 -20.17
CA ASP A 226 16.66 10.27 -21.15
C ASP A 226 17.54 9.03 -21.01
N ALA A 227 18.85 9.22 -20.77
CA ALA A 227 19.79 8.12 -20.56
C ALA A 227 19.48 7.33 -19.27
N GLY A 228 19.08 8.01 -18.21
CA GLY A 228 18.64 7.39 -16.96
C GLY A 228 17.37 6.56 -17.14
N TRP A 229 16.41 7.06 -17.92
CA TRP A 229 15.20 6.31 -18.23
C TRP A 229 15.47 5.08 -19.11
N ASP A 230 16.30 5.24 -20.14
CA ASP A 230 16.74 4.12 -20.98
C ASP A 230 17.42 3.03 -20.11
N ALA A 231 18.34 3.44 -19.23
CA ALA A 231 19.02 2.51 -18.33
C ALA A 231 18.03 1.80 -17.37
N TRP A 232 17.06 2.51 -16.81
CA TRP A 232 16.06 1.92 -15.91
C TRP A 232 15.18 0.91 -16.64
N LEU A 233 14.65 1.25 -17.82
CA LEU A 233 13.84 0.35 -18.65
C LEU A 233 14.63 -0.89 -19.11
N GLN A 234 15.91 -0.72 -19.50
CA GLN A 234 16.80 -1.86 -19.80
C GLN A 234 17.06 -2.71 -18.55
N GLY A 235 17.12 -2.11 -17.37
CA GLY A 235 17.23 -2.82 -16.10
C GLY A 235 16.05 -3.77 -15.86
N LEU A 236 14.82 -3.40 -16.21
CA LEU A 236 13.64 -4.29 -16.14
C LEU A 236 13.83 -5.53 -17.04
N ARG A 237 14.30 -5.31 -18.26
CA ARG A 237 14.59 -6.40 -19.20
C ARG A 237 15.69 -7.34 -18.70
N SER A 238 16.75 -6.76 -18.16
CA SER A 238 17.85 -7.53 -17.56
C SER A 238 17.39 -8.40 -16.39
N ARG A 239 16.40 -7.95 -15.62
CA ARG A 239 15.76 -8.74 -14.55
C ARG A 239 14.98 -9.93 -15.10
N LEU A 240 14.30 -9.78 -16.23
CA LEU A 240 13.62 -10.89 -16.90
C LEU A 240 14.63 -11.94 -17.36
N GLY A 241 15.75 -11.49 -17.94
CA GLY A 241 16.78 -12.34 -18.54
C GLY A 241 16.31 -13.02 -19.84
N PRO A 242 17.18 -13.79 -20.49
CA PRO A 242 16.84 -14.52 -21.72
C PRO A 242 15.87 -15.67 -21.44
N MET A 243 15.02 -15.98 -22.41
CA MET A 243 14.15 -17.15 -22.34
C MET A 243 14.99 -18.45 -22.34
N PRO A 244 14.75 -19.36 -21.38
CA PRO A 244 15.42 -20.64 -21.34
C PRO A 244 15.14 -21.47 -22.61
N ALA A 245 16.12 -22.25 -23.06
CA ALA A 245 15.95 -23.15 -24.20
C ALA A 245 14.83 -24.17 -23.92
N GLY A 246 13.90 -24.30 -24.87
CA GLY A 246 12.73 -25.18 -24.74
C GLY A 246 11.50 -24.52 -24.09
N GLY A 247 11.59 -23.25 -23.66
CA GLY A 247 10.51 -22.52 -23.02
C GLY A 247 10.44 -22.75 -21.50
N ASP A 248 9.88 -21.78 -20.78
CA ASP A 248 9.70 -21.82 -19.32
C ASP A 248 8.45 -21.05 -18.95
N ALA A 249 7.48 -21.72 -18.31
CA ALA A 249 6.22 -21.11 -17.91
C ALA A 249 6.38 -20.00 -16.87
N ARG A 250 7.40 -20.09 -15.99
CA ARG A 250 7.73 -19.04 -15.02
C ARG A 250 8.26 -17.80 -15.75
N TRP A 251 9.14 -18.01 -16.72
CA TRP A 251 9.68 -16.92 -17.54
C TRP A 251 8.56 -16.22 -18.34
N LEU A 252 7.66 -16.98 -18.97
CA LEU A 252 6.54 -16.44 -19.73
C LEU A 252 5.58 -15.61 -18.87
N ARG A 253 5.32 -16.01 -17.62
CA ARG A 253 4.52 -15.21 -16.69
C ARG A 253 5.21 -13.90 -16.35
N ARG A 254 6.51 -13.92 -16.06
CA ARG A 254 7.31 -12.74 -15.78
C ARG A 254 7.39 -11.78 -16.97
N GLN A 255 7.50 -12.33 -18.19
CA GLN A 255 7.40 -11.56 -19.43
C GLN A 255 6.02 -10.90 -19.56
N HIS A 256 4.96 -11.67 -19.35
CA HIS A 256 3.59 -11.13 -19.35
C HIS A 256 3.43 -9.94 -18.39
N ASP A 257 3.94 -10.06 -17.17
CA ASP A 257 3.85 -9.00 -16.17
C ASP A 257 4.63 -7.75 -16.59
N LEU A 258 5.83 -7.92 -17.12
CA LEU A 258 6.63 -6.83 -17.69
C LEU A 258 5.89 -6.14 -18.84
N ASP A 259 5.33 -6.91 -19.78
CA ASP A 259 4.60 -6.38 -20.92
C ASP A 259 3.34 -5.63 -20.50
N ALA A 260 2.59 -6.16 -19.53
CA ALA A 260 1.43 -5.52 -18.96
C ALA A 260 1.82 -4.21 -18.23
N PHE A 261 2.92 -4.21 -17.49
CA PHE A 261 3.45 -3.02 -16.81
C PHE A 261 3.88 -1.94 -17.82
N LEU A 262 4.69 -2.29 -18.83
CA LEU A 262 5.13 -1.35 -19.86
C LEU A 262 3.96 -0.81 -20.67
N SER A 263 2.94 -1.65 -20.95
CA SER A 263 1.71 -1.21 -21.61
C SER A 263 0.95 -0.21 -20.77
N ALA A 264 0.79 -0.49 -19.47
CA ALA A 264 0.11 0.43 -18.56
C ALA A 264 0.86 1.77 -18.45
N LEU A 265 2.19 1.74 -18.35
CA LEU A 265 3.01 2.94 -18.30
C LEU A 265 2.93 3.75 -19.60
N TYR A 266 2.91 3.06 -20.76
CA TYR A 266 2.70 3.72 -22.06
C TYR A 266 1.33 4.43 -22.13
N ILE A 267 0.27 3.77 -21.66
CA ILE A 267 -1.08 4.36 -21.61
C ILE A 267 -1.12 5.59 -20.69
N GLU A 268 -0.49 5.53 -19.53
CA GLU A 268 -0.36 6.68 -18.61
C GLU A 268 0.41 7.84 -19.27
N ALA A 269 1.46 7.54 -20.05
CA ALA A 269 2.23 8.52 -20.77
C ALA A 269 1.43 9.14 -21.92
N ASP A 270 0.70 8.33 -22.68
CA ASP A 270 -0.09 8.77 -23.83
C ASP A 270 -1.28 9.65 -23.42
N ALA A 271 -1.96 9.31 -22.34
CA ALA A 271 -3.07 10.09 -21.78
C ALA A 271 -2.62 11.39 -21.06
N SER A 272 -1.32 11.55 -20.81
CA SER A 272 -0.80 12.69 -20.04
C SER A 272 -0.62 13.94 -20.91
N GLN A 273 -0.84 15.11 -20.32
CA GLN A 273 -0.45 16.41 -20.91
C GLN A 273 0.95 16.86 -20.42
N ASN A 274 1.62 16.11 -19.54
CA ASN A 274 2.93 16.45 -19.05
C ASN A 274 4.02 16.05 -20.06
N PRO A 275 4.85 17.01 -20.56
CA PRO A 275 5.83 16.72 -21.60
C PRO A 275 6.88 15.67 -21.18
N ALA A 276 7.37 15.74 -19.94
CA ALA A 276 8.38 14.80 -19.47
C ALA A 276 7.88 13.35 -19.44
N LEU A 277 6.59 13.13 -19.10
CA LEU A 277 6.01 11.80 -19.16
C LEU A 277 5.74 11.35 -20.62
N GLN A 278 5.29 12.27 -21.50
CA GLN A 278 5.10 11.95 -22.92
C GLN A 278 6.40 11.59 -23.63
N GLN A 279 7.53 12.22 -23.25
CA GLN A 279 8.85 11.93 -23.81
C GLN A 279 9.33 10.49 -23.54
N LEU A 280 8.76 9.81 -22.56
CA LEU A 280 9.10 8.40 -22.29
C LEU A 280 8.50 7.41 -23.29
N LYS A 281 7.48 7.78 -24.06
CA LYS A 281 6.80 6.84 -24.96
C LYS A 281 7.73 6.08 -25.92
N PRO A 282 8.69 6.70 -26.61
CA PRO A 282 9.62 5.98 -27.48
C PRO A 282 10.47 4.94 -26.73
N ALA A 283 10.99 5.30 -25.55
CA ALA A 283 11.80 4.41 -24.74
C ALA A 283 10.99 3.22 -24.20
N ILE A 284 9.74 3.46 -23.75
CA ILE A 284 8.82 2.39 -23.32
C ILE A 284 8.48 1.48 -24.50
N ALA A 285 8.18 2.04 -25.68
CA ALA A 285 7.87 1.26 -26.89
C ALA A 285 9.07 0.39 -27.30
N LYS A 286 10.29 0.95 -27.26
CA LYS A 286 11.52 0.19 -27.51
C LYS A 286 11.70 -0.95 -26.50
N ALA A 287 11.55 -0.67 -25.20
CA ALA A 287 11.67 -1.69 -24.17
C ALA A 287 10.64 -2.83 -24.33
N ARG A 288 9.50 -2.59 -24.96
CA ARG A 288 8.51 -3.63 -25.32
C ARG A 288 8.89 -4.40 -26.58
N ALA A 289 9.50 -3.76 -27.56
CA ALA A 289 9.82 -4.38 -28.87
C ALA A 289 11.06 -5.29 -28.79
N ASP A 290 11.98 -5.04 -27.89
CA ASP A 290 13.23 -5.80 -27.72
C ASP A 290 12.98 -7.19 -27.04
N GLN A 291 11.88 -7.87 -27.32
CA GLN A 291 11.47 -9.17 -26.74
C GLN A 291 12.06 -10.36 -27.46
#